data_64f248b4b9e77df4d6be7f7dcb699214
#
_entry.id   64f248b4b9e77df4d6be7f7dcb699214
#
_cell.length_a   1.000
_cell.length_b   1.000
_cell.length_c   1.000
_cell.angle_alpha   90.00
_cell.angle_beta   90.00
_cell.angle_gamma   90.00
#
_symmetry.space_group_name_H-M   'P 1'
#
loop_
_entity.id
_entity.type
_entity.pdbx_description
1 polymer ?
#
loop_
_entity_poly.entity_id
_entity_poly.type
_entity_poly.pdbx_seq_one_letter_code
_entity_poly.pdbx_strand_id
1 'polypeptide(L)'
;AVHVVCLEPADAMRAPAEEVQQALDEGIVIHNSHLSHAVAPEGGRLRFEARPVTSFSFDETGALHTEFAPGDPLCMNADLVICASGLQTDEIPLEGVDMARTPRGFVAVDPVSFRTSVPGLYAAGDIANGPSLIARAIGHGRQAAIAVHKALSGMDPAENLDIWIDETGRVREEHVPALPAPHVVAFKEIMHADYHEHAARQILPPAASDGPELAFAEPVSY
;
A
#
# COMPACT_ATOMS: atom_id res chain seq x y z
N ALA A 1 -11.34 10.87 23.02
CA ALA A 1 -11.15 11.42 21.68
C ALA A 1 -10.06 10.62 20.97
N VAL A 2 -10.18 10.44 19.66
CA VAL A 2 -9.17 9.83 18.80
C VAL A 2 -8.45 10.95 18.06
N HIS A 3 -7.13 10.84 18.01
CA HIS A 3 -6.27 11.81 17.32
C HIS A 3 -5.40 11.08 16.30
N VAL A 4 -5.31 11.61 15.09
CA VAL A 4 -4.37 11.17 14.05
C VAL A 4 -3.28 12.23 13.91
N VAL A 5 -2.03 11.82 13.93
CA VAL A 5 -0.88 12.72 13.73
C VAL A 5 -0.11 12.23 12.51
N CYS A 6 0.05 13.11 11.50
CA CYS A 6 0.68 12.76 10.23
C CYS A 6 1.60 13.87 9.71
N LEU A 7 2.56 13.48 8.87
CA LEU A 7 3.50 14.39 8.23
C LEU A 7 2.86 15.23 7.12
N GLU A 8 1.90 14.65 6.43
CA GLU A 8 1.27 15.27 5.28
C GLU A 8 0.49 16.53 5.67
N PRO A 9 0.60 17.62 4.91
CA PRO A 9 -0.29 18.75 5.03
C PRO A 9 -1.72 18.36 4.63
N ALA A 10 -2.71 19.10 5.09
CA ALA A 10 -4.12 18.74 4.91
C ALA A 10 -4.56 18.60 3.44
N ASP A 11 -3.94 19.38 2.56
CA ASP A 11 -4.22 19.38 1.11
C ASP A 11 -3.45 18.31 0.32
N ALA A 12 -2.54 17.58 0.97
CA ALA A 12 -1.72 16.55 0.33
C ALA A 12 -1.74 15.20 1.09
N MET A 13 -2.79 14.95 1.87
CA MET A 13 -2.99 13.65 2.51
C MET A 13 -3.11 12.55 1.46
N ARG A 14 -2.46 11.40 1.72
CA ARG A 14 -2.53 10.24 0.82
C ARG A 14 -3.80 9.42 0.96
N ALA A 15 -4.48 9.55 2.09
CA ALA A 15 -5.76 8.90 2.31
C ALA A 15 -6.81 9.46 1.34
N PRO A 16 -7.75 8.65 0.85
CA PRO A 16 -8.86 9.12 0.04
C PRO A 16 -9.65 10.22 0.76
N ALA A 17 -10.06 11.25 0.03
CA ALA A 17 -10.77 12.39 0.63
C ALA A 17 -12.06 11.98 1.36
N GLU A 18 -12.73 10.94 0.87
CA GLU A 18 -13.93 10.36 1.50
C GLU A 18 -13.62 9.77 2.88
N GLU A 19 -12.51 9.05 3.02
CA GLU A 19 -12.09 8.45 4.29
C GLU A 19 -11.68 9.53 5.30
N VAL A 20 -10.98 10.57 4.82
CA VAL A 20 -10.64 11.73 5.65
C VAL A 20 -11.90 12.43 6.15
N GLN A 21 -12.88 12.65 5.28
CA GLN A 21 -14.13 13.27 5.66
C GLN A 21 -14.92 12.41 6.66
N GLN A 22 -15.00 11.11 6.44
CA GLN A 22 -15.65 10.19 7.37
C GLN A 22 -14.99 10.24 8.75
N ALA A 23 -13.66 10.24 8.82
CA ALA A 23 -12.95 10.36 10.09
C ALA A 23 -13.29 11.67 10.83
N LEU A 24 -13.37 12.78 10.10
CA LEU A 24 -13.76 14.07 10.67
C LEU A 24 -15.22 14.07 11.17
N ASP A 25 -16.13 13.45 10.43
CA ASP A 25 -17.56 13.33 10.79
C ASP A 25 -17.73 12.45 12.04
N GLU A 26 -16.86 11.48 12.26
CA GLU A 26 -16.79 10.67 13.49
C GLU A 26 -16.14 11.41 14.67
N GLY A 27 -15.69 12.64 14.47
CA GLY A 27 -15.07 13.48 15.50
C GLY A 27 -13.59 13.15 15.77
N ILE A 28 -12.91 12.51 14.84
CA ILE A 28 -11.46 12.29 14.88
C ILE A 28 -10.76 13.62 14.62
N VAL A 29 -9.76 13.94 15.43
CA VAL A 29 -8.95 15.15 15.26
C VAL A 29 -7.68 14.80 14.49
N ILE A 30 -7.49 15.43 13.33
CA ILE A 30 -6.31 15.21 12.49
C ILE A 30 -5.31 16.36 12.69
N HIS A 31 -4.10 16.02 13.10
CA HIS A 31 -2.97 16.94 13.27
C HIS A 31 -2.00 16.76 12.08
N ASN A 32 -2.23 17.53 11.03
CA ASN A 32 -1.39 17.55 9.85
C ASN A 32 -0.04 18.23 10.10
N SER A 33 0.94 17.97 9.26
CA SER A 33 2.28 18.59 9.28
C SER A 33 2.98 18.45 10.64
N HIS A 34 2.88 17.27 11.24
CA HIS A 34 3.56 16.95 12.48
C HIS A 34 4.32 15.62 12.38
N LEU A 35 5.55 15.60 12.88
CA LEU A 35 6.34 14.40 13.02
C LEU A 35 6.28 13.90 14.46
N SER A 36 5.83 12.66 14.66
CA SER A 36 5.88 11.99 15.96
C SER A 36 7.32 11.94 16.46
N HIS A 37 7.57 12.44 17.67
CA HIS A 37 8.91 12.61 18.23
C HIS A 37 9.18 11.69 19.40
N ALA A 38 8.26 11.60 20.33
CA ALA A 38 8.44 10.80 21.53
C ALA A 38 7.11 10.25 22.09
N VAL A 39 7.20 9.10 22.71
CA VAL A 39 6.15 8.51 23.55
C VAL A 39 6.80 8.04 24.84
N ALA A 40 6.30 8.50 25.98
CA ALA A 40 6.84 8.13 27.28
C ALA A 40 5.72 7.89 28.32
N PRO A 41 5.89 6.95 29.26
CA PRO A 41 4.96 6.80 30.37
C PRO A 41 4.96 8.04 31.28
N GLU A 42 3.77 8.56 31.61
CA GLU A 42 3.60 9.68 32.52
C GLU A 42 2.29 9.54 33.29
N GLY A 43 2.37 9.47 34.61
CA GLY A 43 1.17 9.48 35.48
C GLY A 43 0.16 8.35 35.23
N GLY A 44 0.63 7.17 34.79
CA GLY A 44 -0.24 6.02 34.46
C GLY A 44 -0.85 6.07 33.05
N ARG A 45 -0.51 7.07 32.27
CA ARG A 45 -0.88 7.23 30.86
C ARG A 45 0.38 7.33 30.00
N LEU A 46 0.22 7.58 28.71
CA LEU A 46 1.29 7.85 27.78
C LEU A 46 1.31 9.34 27.42
N ARG A 47 2.46 9.98 27.59
CA ARG A 47 2.70 11.30 27.02
C ARG A 47 3.22 11.13 25.62
N PHE A 48 2.49 11.66 24.64
CA PHE A 48 2.87 11.70 23.23
C PHE A 48 3.33 13.11 22.89
N GLU A 49 4.41 13.21 22.14
CA GLU A 49 4.95 14.47 21.60
C GLU A 49 5.14 14.38 20.09
N ALA A 50 4.73 15.42 19.38
CA ALA A 50 5.01 15.58 17.95
C ALA A 50 5.50 17.01 17.67
N ARG A 51 6.42 17.13 16.70
CA ARG A 51 7.00 18.42 16.32
C ARG A 51 6.36 18.92 15.03
N PRO A 52 6.01 20.22 14.93
CA PRO A 52 5.50 20.77 13.70
C PRO A 52 6.57 20.76 12.60
N VAL A 53 6.15 20.47 11.37
CA VAL A 53 7.01 20.32 10.19
C VAL A 53 6.59 21.32 9.13
N THR A 54 7.54 22.04 8.55
CA THR A 54 7.29 22.97 7.44
C THR A 54 7.32 22.23 6.10
N SER A 55 8.28 21.32 5.95
CA SER A 55 8.43 20.50 4.75
C SER A 55 9.04 19.15 5.07
N PHE A 56 8.78 18.19 4.21
CA PHE A 56 9.44 16.89 4.27
C PHE A 56 9.67 16.32 2.87
N SER A 57 10.68 15.48 2.74
CA SER A 57 10.96 14.71 1.53
C SER A 57 11.60 13.37 1.87
N PHE A 58 11.53 12.44 0.93
CA PHE A 58 12.28 11.19 0.99
C PHE A 58 13.35 11.23 -0.09
N ASP A 59 14.57 10.85 0.27
CA ASP A 59 15.65 10.70 -0.71
C ASP A 59 15.54 9.38 -1.50
N GLU A 60 16.51 9.14 -2.38
CA GLU A 60 16.54 7.94 -3.23
C GLU A 60 16.63 6.64 -2.43
N THR A 61 17.16 6.70 -1.21
CA THR A 61 17.23 5.56 -0.29
C THR A 61 15.96 5.34 0.51
N GLY A 62 15.03 6.31 0.46
CA GLY A 62 13.81 6.33 1.26
C GLY A 62 14.00 6.93 2.65
N ALA A 63 15.16 7.54 2.94
CA ALA A 63 15.37 8.25 4.19
C ALA A 63 14.56 9.54 4.25
N LEU A 64 13.92 9.79 5.40
CA LEU A 64 13.10 10.96 5.64
C LEU A 64 13.96 12.17 5.99
N HIS A 65 13.79 13.24 5.24
CA HIS A 65 14.34 14.57 5.54
C HIS A 65 13.19 15.52 5.91
N THR A 66 13.32 16.23 7.02
CA THR A 66 12.29 17.13 7.53
C THR A 66 12.87 18.49 7.91
N GLU A 67 12.13 19.53 7.60
CA GLU A 67 12.35 20.87 8.13
C GLU A 67 11.29 21.16 9.18
N PHE A 68 11.72 21.51 10.40
CA PHE A 68 10.80 21.76 11.48
C PHE A 68 10.31 23.22 11.46
N ALA A 69 9.03 23.39 11.66
CA ALA A 69 8.45 24.72 11.86
C ALA A 69 8.82 25.27 13.25
N PRO A 70 8.93 26.60 13.39
CA PRO A 70 9.05 27.21 14.71
C PRO A 70 7.75 27.00 15.51
N GLY A 71 7.86 26.75 16.78
CA GLY A 71 6.71 26.59 17.68
C GLY A 71 6.93 25.48 18.71
N ASP A 72 6.02 25.42 19.66
CA ASP A 72 6.04 24.40 20.70
C ASP A 72 5.60 23.04 20.11
N PRO A 73 6.13 21.94 20.62
CA PRO A 73 5.69 20.61 20.21
C PRO A 73 4.22 20.39 20.62
N LEU A 74 3.48 19.65 19.79
CA LEU A 74 2.19 19.14 20.14
C LEU A 74 2.37 18.06 21.22
N CYS A 75 1.83 18.31 22.41
CA CYS A 75 1.88 17.38 23.52
C CYS A 75 0.47 16.93 23.91
N MET A 76 0.27 15.65 24.10
CA MET A 76 -1.02 15.11 24.55
C MET A 76 -0.84 13.85 25.40
N ASN A 77 -1.78 13.63 26.32
CA ASN A 77 -1.83 12.40 27.11
C ASN A 77 -2.81 11.43 26.47
N ALA A 78 -2.35 10.21 26.21
CA ALA A 78 -3.11 9.15 25.59
C ALA A 78 -3.17 7.90 26.48
N ASP A 79 -4.24 7.15 26.37
CA ASP A 79 -4.37 5.83 26.99
C ASP A 79 -3.71 4.75 26.13
N LEU A 80 -3.70 4.97 24.81
CA LEU A 80 -3.10 4.09 23.80
C LEU A 80 -2.49 4.93 22.68
N VAL A 81 -1.34 4.53 22.19
CA VAL A 81 -0.70 5.07 20.97
C VAL A 81 -0.52 3.93 19.99
N ILE A 82 -1.02 4.09 18.78
CA ILE A 82 -0.91 3.13 17.68
C ILE A 82 0.03 3.70 16.63
N CYS A 83 1.12 2.98 16.33
CA CYS A 83 2.04 3.34 15.25
C CYS A 83 1.52 2.76 13.92
N ALA A 84 1.08 3.63 13.02
CA ALA A 84 0.61 3.28 11.68
C ALA A 84 1.54 3.85 10.59
N SER A 85 2.86 3.77 10.83
CA SER A 85 3.90 4.43 10.00
C SER A 85 4.35 3.63 8.78
N GLY A 86 3.64 2.56 8.44
CA GLY A 86 3.94 1.68 7.31
C GLY A 86 4.50 0.32 7.74
N LEU A 87 4.79 -0.50 6.74
CA LEU A 87 5.33 -1.85 6.91
C LEU A 87 6.70 -1.93 6.26
N GLN A 88 7.55 -2.80 6.81
CA GLN A 88 8.79 -3.24 6.19
C GLN A 88 8.67 -4.71 5.83
N THR A 89 9.37 -5.13 4.78
CA THR A 89 9.46 -6.54 4.43
C THR A 89 10.30 -7.29 5.46
N ASP A 90 9.84 -8.46 5.86
CA ASP A 90 10.63 -9.37 6.68
C ASP A 90 11.66 -10.08 5.79
N GLU A 91 12.93 -9.89 6.11
CA GLU A 91 14.05 -10.44 5.35
C GLU A 91 14.69 -11.68 5.99
N ILE A 92 14.17 -12.14 7.12
CA ILE A 92 14.69 -13.34 7.80
C ILE A 92 14.86 -14.54 6.86
N PRO A 93 13.91 -14.81 5.92
CA PRO A 93 14.07 -15.92 4.96
C PRO A 93 15.25 -15.76 3.99
N LEU A 94 15.80 -14.56 3.89
CA LEU A 94 16.89 -14.20 2.96
C LEU A 94 18.23 -13.97 3.71
N GLU A 95 18.26 -14.22 5.00
CA GLU A 95 19.46 -14.04 5.81
C GLU A 95 20.59 -14.92 5.30
N GLY A 96 21.77 -14.32 5.07
CA GLY A 96 22.92 -14.99 4.50
C GLY A 96 22.91 -15.19 2.99
N VAL A 97 21.88 -14.72 2.27
CA VAL A 97 21.84 -14.73 0.81
C VAL A 97 22.36 -13.40 0.29
N ASP A 98 23.52 -13.42 -0.38
CA ASP A 98 24.08 -12.24 -1.02
C ASP A 98 23.36 -12.00 -2.35
N MET A 99 22.53 -10.96 -2.41
CA MET A 99 21.77 -10.59 -3.59
C MET A 99 21.76 -9.08 -3.81
N ALA A 100 21.64 -8.69 -5.07
CA ALA A 100 21.53 -7.28 -5.45
C ALA A 100 20.25 -6.64 -4.89
N ARG A 101 20.39 -5.37 -4.46
CA ARG A 101 19.31 -4.59 -3.90
C ARG A 101 19.15 -3.26 -4.61
N THR A 102 17.95 -2.74 -4.57
CA THR A 102 17.66 -1.37 -5.01
C THR A 102 18.23 -0.36 -4.01
N PRO A 103 18.36 0.93 -4.37
CA PRO A 103 18.77 1.98 -3.42
C PRO A 103 17.91 2.06 -2.16
N ARG A 104 16.64 1.65 -2.25
CA ARG A 104 15.70 1.58 -1.12
C ARG A 104 15.79 0.29 -0.29
N GLY A 105 16.75 -0.60 -0.60
CA GLY A 105 16.97 -1.85 0.13
C GLY A 105 16.10 -3.04 -0.33
N PHE A 106 15.16 -2.86 -1.26
CA PHE A 106 14.36 -3.97 -1.78
C PHE A 106 15.19 -4.90 -2.66
N VAL A 107 14.75 -6.15 -2.82
CA VAL A 107 15.41 -7.10 -3.70
C VAL A 107 15.34 -6.58 -5.15
N ALA A 108 16.51 -6.42 -5.79
CA ALA A 108 16.56 -6.03 -7.19
C ALA A 108 16.16 -7.20 -8.08
N VAL A 109 15.21 -6.97 -8.97
CA VAL A 109 14.73 -7.96 -9.93
C VAL A 109 14.75 -7.40 -11.36
N ASP A 110 14.92 -8.26 -12.31
CA ASP A 110 14.65 -7.92 -13.70
C ASP A 110 13.13 -7.70 -13.88
N PRO A 111 12.68 -6.58 -14.46
CA PRO A 111 11.27 -6.21 -14.49
C PRO A 111 10.39 -7.12 -15.37
N VAL A 112 10.99 -7.91 -16.25
CA VAL A 112 10.29 -8.81 -17.19
C VAL A 112 10.28 -10.24 -16.65
N SER A 113 11.45 -10.72 -16.21
CA SER A 113 11.63 -12.10 -15.81
C SER A 113 11.49 -12.32 -14.29
N PHE A 114 11.40 -11.29 -13.49
CA PHE A 114 11.35 -11.34 -12.02
C PHE A 114 12.53 -12.07 -11.36
N ARG A 115 13.61 -12.27 -12.12
CA ARG A 115 14.83 -12.92 -11.63
C ARG A 115 15.60 -11.96 -10.72
N THR A 116 16.12 -12.51 -9.64
CA THR A 116 17.10 -11.82 -8.80
C THR A 116 18.51 -12.01 -9.37
N SER A 117 19.51 -11.43 -8.72
CA SER A 117 20.93 -11.70 -9.03
C SER A 117 21.35 -13.13 -8.69
N VAL A 118 20.56 -13.87 -7.92
CA VAL A 118 20.83 -15.25 -7.52
C VAL A 118 20.16 -16.21 -8.50
N PRO A 119 20.89 -17.11 -9.19
CA PRO A 119 20.31 -18.04 -10.12
C PRO A 119 19.22 -18.93 -9.50
N GLY A 120 18.07 -19.01 -10.16
CA GLY A 120 16.93 -19.81 -9.71
C GLY A 120 16.06 -19.15 -8.63
N LEU A 121 16.44 -17.96 -8.16
CA LEU A 121 15.67 -17.18 -7.21
C LEU A 121 14.91 -16.05 -7.92
N TYR A 122 13.63 -15.94 -7.64
CA TYR A 122 12.72 -14.92 -8.16
C TYR A 122 12.09 -14.17 -7.00
N ALA A 123 11.76 -12.89 -7.20
CA ALA A 123 11.07 -12.10 -6.19
C ALA A 123 9.98 -11.23 -6.82
N ALA A 124 8.87 -11.07 -6.11
CA ALA A 124 7.73 -10.27 -6.55
C ALA A 124 6.97 -9.70 -5.34
N GLY A 125 6.07 -8.75 -5.59
CA GLY A 125 5.31 -8.09 -4.52
C GLY A 125 6.16 -7.10 -3.74
N ASP A 126 5.84 -6.92 -2.47
CA ASP A 126 6.42 -5.88 -1.62
C ASP A 126 7.92 -6.05 -1.39
N ILE A 127 8.44 -7.26 -1.40
CA ILE A 127 9.88 -7.52 -1.21
C ILE A 127 10.73 -6.94 -2.36
N ALA A 128 10.15 -6.86 -3.57
CA ALA A 128 10.83 -6.31 -4.75
C ALA A 128 10.48 -4.84 -5.02
N ASN A 129 9.26 -4.42 -4.71
CA ASN A 129 8.73 -3.10 -5.11
C ASN A 129 8.43 -2.17 -3.93
N GLY A 130 8.58 -2.64 -2.69
CA GLY A 130 8.13 -1.97 -1.48
C GLY A 130 6.64 -2.14 -1.22
N PRO A 131 6.18 -1.74 -0.02
CA PRO A 131 4.79 -1.87 0.40
C PRO A 131 3.82 -1.24 -0.59
N SER A 132 2.79 -1.99 -0.98
CA SER A 132 1.84 -1.58 -2.01
C SER A 132 0.43 -2.11 -1.74
N LEU A 133 -0.49 -1.89 -2.68
CA LEU A 133 -1.85 -2.43 -2.60
C LEU A 133 -1.83 -3.96 -2.78
N ILE A 134 -2.72 -4.65 -2.06
CA ILE A 134 -2.89 -6.12 -2.15
C ILE A 134 -3.10 -6.58 -3.60
N ALA A 135 -3.96 -5.88 -4.36
CA ALA A 135 -4.21 -6.18 -5.76
C ALA A 135 -2.93 -6.13 -6.61
N ARG A 136 -2.03 -5.18 -6.33
CA ARG A 136 -0.75 -5.06 -7.01
C ARG A 136 0.20 -6.19 -6.65
N ALA A 137 0.27 -6.57 -5.39
CA ALA A 137 1.08 -7.69 -4.93
C ALA A 137 0.61 -9.02 -5.56
N ILE A 138 -0.70 -9.26 -5.64
CA ILE A 138 -1.29 -10.41 -6.33
C ILE A 138 -0.93 -10.40 -7.83
N GLY A 139 -1.07 -9.25 -8.50
CA GLY A 139 -0.70 -9.09 -9.92
C GLY A 139 0.77 -9.41 -10.18
N HIS A 140 1.67 -8.91 -9.33
CA HIS A 140 3.10 -9.23 -9.41
C HIS A 140 3.39 -10.72 -9.18
N GLY A 141 2.73 -11.33 -8.20
CA GLY A 141 2.87 -12.78 -7.95
C GLY A 141 2.45 -13.62 -9.17
N ARG A 142 1.32 -13.24 -9.81
CA ARG A 142 0.88 -13.88 -11.06
C ARG A 142 1.89 -13.73 -12.19
N GLN A 143 2.40 -12.53 -12.42
CA GLN A 143 3.40 -12.27 -13.46
C GLN A 143 4.71 -13.03 -13.20
N ALA A 144 5.15 -13.08 -11.94
CA ALA A 144 6.33 -13.86 -11.57
C ALA A 144 6.11 -15.37 -11.81
N ALA A 145 4.94 -15.91 -11.49
CA ALA A 145 4.61 -17.31 -11.76
C ALA A 145 4.66 -17.63 -13.26
N ILE A 146 4.14 -16.74 -14.12
CA ILE A 146 4.23 -16.86 -15.57
C ILE A 146 5.70 -16.82 -16.02
N ALA A 147 6.50 -15.90 -15.47
CA ALA A 147 7.92 -15.80 -15.81
C ALA A 147 8.72 -17.06 -15.41
N VAL A 148 8.44 -17.62 -14.23
CA VAL A 148 9.04 -18.89 -13.78
C VAL A 148 8.63 -20.05 -14.70
N HIS A 149 7.35 -20.13 -15.07
CA HIS A 149 6.87 -21.15 -15.99
C HIS A 149 7.58 -21.08 -17.34
N LYS A 150 7.67 -19.90 -17.95
CA LYS A 150 8.41 -19.68 -19.19
C LYS A 150 9.87 -20.13 -19.09
N ALA A 151 10.52 -19.75 -17.99
CA ALA A 151 11.91 -20.12 -17.75
C ALA A 151 12.12 -21.64 -17.64
N LEU A 152 11.23 -22.33 -16.96
CA LEU A 152 11.28 -23.80 -16.81
C LEU A 152 10.92 -24.54 -18.10
N SER A 153 10.07 -23.95 -18.92
CA SER A 153 9.65 -24.50 -20.23
C SER A 153 10.58 -24.12 -21.39
N GLY A 154 11.63 -23.30 -21.14
CA GLY A 154 12.53 -22.84 -22.17
C GLY A 154 11.91 -21.86 -23.18
N MET A 155 10.84 -21.20 -22.80
CA MET A 155 10.14 -20.19 -23.62
C MET A 155 10.85 -18.84 -23.58
N ASP A 156 10.59 -17.99 -24.59
CA ASP A 156 11.08 -16.61 -24.59
C ASP A 156 10.42 -15.82 -23.45
N PRO A 157 11.19 -15.15 -22.58
CA PRO A 157 10.63 -14.29 -21.53
C PRO A 157 9.68 -13.20 -22.06
N ALA A 158 9.91 -12.71 -23.26
CA ALA A 158 9.10 -11.66 -23.91
C ALA A 158 7.80 -12.18 -24.53
N GLU A 159 7.60 -13.49 -24.61
CA GLU A 159 6.39 -14.08 -25.18
C GLU A 159 5.17 -13.72 -24.35
N ASN A 160 4.08 -13.28 -24.99
CA ASN A 160 2.85 -12.99 -24.30
C ASN A 160 2.08 -14.29 -24.04
N LEU A 161 2.14 -14.73 -22.80
CA LEU A 161 1.52 -15.96 -22.33
C LEU A 161 0.65 -15.66 -21.13
N ASP A 162 -0.59 -16.13 -21.17
CA ASP A 162 -1.45 -16.23 -20.02
C ASP A 162 -1.51 -17.68 -19.51
N ILE A 163 -1.51 -17.83 -18.20
CA ILE A 163 -1.51 -19.14 -17.53
C ILE A 163 -2.58 -19.12 -16.44
N TRP A 164 -3.40 -20.18 -16.42
CA TRP A 164 -4.37 -20.37 -15.35
C TRP A 164 -4.51 -21.85 -14.99
N ILE A 165 -5.12 -22.13 -13.87
CA ILE A 165 -5.47 -23.47 -13.45
C ILE A 165 -6.95 -23.66 -13.73
N ASP A 166 -7.29 -24.68 -14.53
CA ASP A 166 -8.67 -24.99 -14.86
C ASP A 166 -9.39 -25.70 -13.66
N GLU A 167 -10.68 -25.88 -13.80
CA GLU A 167 -11.52 -26.56 -12.80
C GLU A 167 -11.08 -28.00 -12.45
N THR A 168 -10.24 -28.61 -13.28
CA THR A 168 -9.66 -29.94 -13.04
C THR A 168 -8.29 -29.89 -12.36
N GLY A 169 -7.81 -28.69 -12.01
CA GLY A 169 -6.49 -28.49 -11.41
C GLY A 169 -5.32 -28.56 -12.39
N ARG A 170 -5.59 -28.50 -13.71
CA ARG A 170 -4.54 -28.53 -14.73
C ARG A 170 -4.12 -27.12 -15.12
N VAL A 171 -2.83 -26.96 -15.32
CA VAL A 171 -2.28 -25.73 -15.91
C VAL A 171 -2.69 -25.64 -17.36
N ARG A 172 -3.25 -24.48 -17.74
CA ARG A 172 -3.58 -24.08 -19.11
C ARG A 172 -2.73 -22.89 -19.50
N GLU A 173 -2.40 -22.86 -20.77
CA GLU A 173 -1.60 -21.82 -21.38
C GLU A 173 -2.34 -21.27 -22.61
N GLU A 174 -2.30 -19.96 -22.78
CA GLU A 174 -2.81 -19.28 -23.95
C GLU A 174 -1.83 -18.20 -24.40
N HIS A 175 -1.48 -18.22 -25.67
CA HIS A 175 -0.73 -17.12 -26.27
C HIS A 175 -1.64 -15.92 -26.49
N VAL A 176 -1.40 -14.88 -25.73
CA VAL A 176 -2.17 -13.64 -25.81
C VAL A 176 -1.50 -12.75 -26.87
N PRO A 177 -2.24 -12.24 -27.87
CA PRO A 177 -1.68 -11.28 -28.79
C PRO A 177 -1.07 -10.10 -28.07
N ALA A 178 0.07 -9.58 -28.55
CA ALA A 178 0.63 -8.36 -28.01
C ALA A 178 -0.44 -7.27 -28.03
N LEU A 179 -0.81 -6.78 -26.85
CA LEU A 179 -1.70 -5.62 -26.80
C LEU A 179 -1.00 -4.47 -27.51
N PRO A 180 -1.71 -3.72 -28.36
CA PRO A 180 -1.18 -2.47 -28.87
C PRO A 180 -0.73 -1.62 -27.68
N ALA A 181 0.27 -0.77 -27.91
CA ALA A 181 0.90 0.07 -26.87
C ALA A 181 -0.13 0.55 -25.85
N PRO A 182 0.21 0.56 -24.56
CA PRO A 182 -0.76 0.70 -23.48
C PRO A 182 -1.69 1.88 -23.75
N HIS A 183 -2.89 1.57 -24.14
CA HIS A 183 -3.97 2.54 -24.31
C HIS A 183 -4.54 2.77 -22.92
N VAL A 184 -4.32 3.97 -22.39
CA VAL A 184 -5.03 4.39 -21.18
C VAL A 184 -6.48 4.63 -21.57
N VAL A 185 -7.31 3.64 -21.31
CA VAL A 185 -8.75 3.75 -21.56
C VAL A 185 -9.29 4.89 -20.70
N ALA A 186 -9.76 5.96 -21.33
CA ALA A 186 -10.36 7.04 -20.60
C ALA A 186 -11.68 6.55 -19.95
N PHE A 187 -12.00 7.03 -18.76
CA PHE A 187 -13.20 6.63 -18.03
C PHE A 187 -14.47 6.69 -18.90
N LYS A 188 -14.59 7.71 -19.75
CA LYS A 188 -15.69 7.88 -20.73
C LYS A 188 -15.76 6.77 -21.79
N GLU A 189 -14.67 6.02 -22.04
CA GLU A 189 -14.64 4.92 -23.01
C GLU A 189 -15.12 3.61 -22.37
N ILE A 190 -15.03 3.51 -21.04
CA ILE A 190 -15.57 2.40 -20.25
C ILE A 190 -17.07 2.60 -20.00
N MET A 191 -17.52 3.86 -19.95
CA MET A 191 -18.89 4.23 -19.73
C MET A 191 -19.71 4.00 -21.02
N HIS A 192 -20.41 2.88 -21.08
CA HIS A 192 -21.43 2.67 -22.09
C HIS A 192 -22.61 3.63 -21.88
N ALA A 193 -23.35 3.94 -22.94
CA ALA A 193 -24.52 4.83 -22.92
C ALA A 193 -25.59 4.43 -21.88
N ASP A 194 -25.57 3.18 -21.43
CA ASP A 194 -26.51 2.64 -20.46
C ASP A 194 -26.00 2.75 -18.98
N TYR A 195 -24.81 3.32 -18.79
CA TYR A 195 -24.30 3.61 -17.45
C TYR A 195 -25.01 4.88 -16.95
N HIS A 196 -26.01 4.70 -16.12
CA HIS A 196 -26.67 5.83 -15.47
C HIS A 196 -25.71 6.40 -14.43
N GLU A 197 -25.40 7.68 -14.56
CA GLU A 197 -24.65 8.42 -13.54
C GLU A 197 -25.48 8.39 -12.25
N HIS A 198 -25.07 7.60 -11.30
CA HIS A 198 -25.65 7.64 -9.97
C HIS A 198 -25.22 8.94 -9.30
N ALA A 199 -26.16 9.85 -9.13
CA ALA A 199 -25.92 11.19 -8.60
C ALA A 199 -25.36 11.21 -7.17
N ALA A 200 -25.39 10.09 -6.47
CA ALA A 200 -24.74 9.93 -5.17
C ALA A 200 -24.47 8.44 -4.88
N ARG A 201 -23.28 8.15 -4.35
CA ARG A 201 -22.99 6.86 -3.72
C ARG A 201 -23.99 6.67 -2.58
N GLN A 202 -24.74 5.59 -2.57
CA GLN A 202 -25.51 5.22 -1.39
C GLN A 202 -24.54 4.84 -0.27
N ILE A 203 -24.35 5.74 0.68
CA ILE A 203 -23.67 5.43 1.91
C ILE A 203 -24.65 4.58 2.72
N LEU A 204 -24.35 3.30 2.87
CA LEU A 204 -25.11 2.46 3.78
C LEU A 204 -24.94 3.05 5.18
N PRO A 205 -26.02 3.22 5.94
CA PRO A 205 -25.90 3.65 7.34
C PRO A 205 -24.98 2.65 8.06
N PRO A 206 -24.12 3.12 8.97
CA PRO A 206 -23.30 2.23 9.77
C PRO A 206 -24.20 1.16 10.39
N ALA A 207 -23.79 -0.09 10.31
CA ALA A 207 -24.52 -1.19 10.93
C ALA A 207 -24.72 -0.82 12.42
N ALA A 208 -25.98 -0.79 12.86
CA ALA A 208 -26.27 -0.55 14.27
C ALA A 208 -25.61 -1.68 15.07
N SER A 209 -24.49 -1.37 15.71
CA SER A 209 -23.81 -2.31 16.59
C SER A 209 -24.45 -2.23 17.97
N ASP A 210 -25.26 -3.21 18.31
CA ASP A 210 -25.81 -3.33 19.67
C ASP A 210 -24.79 -3.85 20.70
N GLY A 211 -23.47 -3.85 20.36
CA GLY A 211 -22.43 -4.32 21.27
C GLY A 211 -21.00 -4.02 20.82
N PRO A 212 -20.05 -3.99 21.76
CA PRO A 212 -18.65 -3.66 21.49
C PRO A 212 -17.88 -4.67 20.60
N GLU A 213 -18.44 -5.84 20.34
CA GLU A 213 -17.80 -6.88 19.53
C GLU A 213 -17.99 -6.70 18.01
N LEU A 214 -18.88 -5.79 17.57
CA LEU A 214 -19.17 -5.57 16.14
C LEU A 214 -18.51 -4.31 15.55
N ALA A 215 -17.70 -3.61 16.35
CA ALA A 215 -17.01 -2.38 15.93
C ALA A 215 -15.98 -2.57 14.80
N PHE A 216 -15.72 -3.80 14.36
CA PHE A 216 -14.79 -4.15 13.28
C PHE A 216 -15.46 -4.78 12.05
N ALA A 217 -16.79 -4.80 11.99
CA ALA A 217 -17.47 -5.24 10.77
C ALA A 217 -17.43 -4.09 9.75
N GLU A 218 -16.41 -4.07 8.90
CA GLU A 218 -16.45 -3.22 7.71
C GLU A 218 -17.66 -3.61 6.86
N PRO A 219 -18.48 -2.64 6.41
CA PRO A 219 -19.52 -2.93 5.45
C PRO A 219 -18.88 -3.37 4.16
N VAL A 220 -19.00 -4.65 3.82
CA VAL A 220 -18.57 -5.16 2.51
C VAL A 220 -19.54 -4.60 1.48
N SER A 221 -19.16 -3.52 0.81
CA SER A 221 -19.86 -3.04 -0.37
C SER A 221 -19.36 -3.81 -1.59
N TYR A 222 -20.20 -4.62 -2.20
CA TYR A 222 -19.98 -5.19 -3.52
C TYR A 222 -20.40 -4.21 -4.63
#